data_482d83cc5edd96a84d1b627ca1e7dfa4
#
_entry.id   482d83cc5edd96a84d1b627ca1e7dfa4
#
_cell.length_a   1.000
_cell.length_b   1.000
_cell.length_c   1.000
_cell.angle_alpha   90.00
_cell.angle_beta   90.00
_cell.angle_gamma   90.00
#
_symmetry.space_group_name_H-M   'P 1'
#
loop_
_entity.id
_entity.type
_entity.pdbx_description
1 polymer ?
#
loop_
_entity_poly.entity_id
_entity_poly.type
_entity_poly.pdbx_seq_one_letter_code
_entity_poly.pdbx_strand_id
1 'polypeptide(L)'
;MKAIIFNSGIGNRMGYLTKNNPKCMVKLYNGETIFERQIRILSECGIKDFIITTGPFKEQLEKIASKYSKLNFKFVANPEYRTTNYIVSMNYAYDFMNDDMLLLHGDLVFNKNLIEKILNNKNESICLFNEVKELPEKDFKGRFKNNILKEVSVNIFDSDCLAFQPLYKLSKNDITEWKNKVREFVNNGIVNVYAENSLNEITDKISICGMSYKDDYIDEIDNEQDYNRVSNEIKYFDYREQTIENTDDFISVLKKYIVNGENIFVVCGNKLKDNLLNSFTDINTNIVIFSEFTSNPKYEEIKRGIELFKKSNCNKIISIGGGSTIDVAKCIKLFSTLDNKQDFLINKFNYNNIIHIAIPTTSGTGSESTSIAVIYYKNKKLSIDHGSILPQVAILDYNFLITLSDYQKKSTLLDSLCQAIESYWSKGANSESKQYAIKCINLILDNYKLYLKNDIFALKNMLLASNYSGKAINISRTTAPHSMSYKLASLYNISHGHAVALCLIPCWNLLLDKSKADNELNDKLESLSKMLKQNSIIESINYIDDFINELDLPKININEDDLSALVDSVNIERMSNNPIIFDKRELYKLYKLIK
;
A
#
# COMPACT_ATOMS: atom_id res chain seq x y z
N MET A 1 19.50 -18.77 -2.68
CA MET A 1 19.49 -17.93 -1.44
C MET A 1 18.71 -18.64 -0.36
N LYS A 2 19.18 -18.64 0.88
CA LYS A 2 18.53 -19.21 2.07
C LYS A 2 18.22 -18.12 3.08
N ALA A 3 17.24 -18.32 3.96
CA ALA A 3 17.01 -17.45 5.10
C ALA A 3 17.52 -18.09 6.39
N ILE A 4 18.19 -17.32 7.24
CA ILE A 4 18.51 -17.73 8.62
C ILE A 4 17.78 -16.82 9.61
N ILE A 5 17.05 -17.43 10.56
CA ILE A 5 16.27 -16.71 11.57
C ILE A 5 16.78 -17.11 12.96
N PHE A 6 17.23 -16.13 13.73
CA PHE A 6 17.76 -16.37 15.08
C PHE A 6 16.66 -16.37 16.13
N ASN A 7 16.25 -17.56 16.61
CA ASN A 7 15.14 -17.77 17.54
C ASN A 7 15.57 -18.47 18.85
N SER A 8 16.83 -18.39 19.23
CA SER A 8 17.33 -19.08 20.44
C SER A 8 17.01 -18.36 21.74
N GLY A 9 16.62 -17.09 21.70
CA GLY A 9 16.36 -16.26 22.88
C GLY A 9 15.04 -16.61 23.60
N ILE A 10 15.01 -16.45 24.94
CA ILE A 10 13.83 -16.72 25.79
C ILE A 10 12.85 -15.54 25.81
N GLY A 11 13.32 -14.30 25.67
CA GLY A 11 12.48 -13.10 25.71
C GLY A 11 11.97 -12.71 27.09
N ASN A 12 12.82 -12.77 28.11
CA ASN A 12 12.45 -12.52 29.52
C ASN A 12 11.77 -11.15 29.77
N ARG A 13 12.04 -10.13 28.94
CA ARG A 13 11.48 -8.78 29.05
C ARG A 13 10.02 -8.68 28.62
N MET A 14 9.44 -9.71 28.01
CA MET A 14 8.07 -9.76 27.49
C MET A 14 7.02 -10.21 28.54
N GLY A 15 7.43 -10.50 29.78
CA GLY A 15 6.56 -10.82 30.88
C GLY A 15 5.65 -12.03 30.61
N TYR A 16 4.33 -11.84 30.72
CA TYR A 16 3.35 -12.92 30.54
C TYR A 16 3.27 -13.46 29.11
N LEU A 17 3.65 -12.67 28.09
CA LEU A 17 3.58 -13.06 26.68
C LEU A 17 4.56 -14.17 26.32
N THR A 18 5.67 -14.30 27.05
CA THR A 18 6.73 -15.30 26.79
C THR A 18 6.91 -16.31 27.92
N LYS A 19 5.97 -16.36 28.89
CA LYS A 19 6.08 -17.29 30.03
C LYS A 19 6.22 -18.76 29.60
N ASN A 20 5.55 -19.17 28.53
CA ASN A 20 5.55 -20.54 28.02
C ASN A 20 5.89 -20.64 26.52
N ASN A 21 6.36 -19.56 25.93
CA ASN A 21 6.61 -19.45 24.49
C ASN A 21 7.89 -18.65 24.22
N PRO A 22 8.65 -18.94 23.17
CA PRO A 22 9.71 -18.05 22.73
C PRO A 22 9.11 -16.74 22.19
N LYS A 23 9.90 -15.67 22.16
CA LYS A 23 9.51 -14.32 21.72
C LYS A 23 8.87 -14.31 20.32
N CYS A 24 9.43 -15.06 19.39
CA CYS A 24 8.90 -15.18 18.02
C CYS A 24 7.52 -15.84 17.91
N MET A 25 7.02 -16.47 18.99
CA MET A 25 5.68 -17.06 19.06
C MET A 25 4.61 -16.12 19.62
N VAL A 26 4.98 -14.89 19.93
CA VAL A 26 4.01 -13.86 20.30
C VAL A 26 3.08 -13.58 19.11
N LYS A 27 1.79 -13.54 19.37
CA LYS A 27 0.77 -13.32 18.33
C LYS A 27 0.56 -11.85 18.09
N LEU A 28 0.60 -11.45 16.82
CA LEU A 28 0.26 -10.11 16.37
C LEU A 28 -1.28 -9.90 16.36
N TYR A 29 -1.70 -8.72 15.97
CA TYR A 29 -3.11 -8.28 15.95
C TYR A 29 -4.06 -9.21 15.19
N ASN A 30 -3.58 -9.94 14.19
CA ASN A 30 -4.35 -10.87 13.34
C ASN A 30 -4.31 -12.32 13.83
N GLY A 31 -3.65 -12.58 14.97
CA GLY A 31 -3.47 -13.92 15.53
C GLY A 31 -2.31 -14.72 14.94
N GLU A 32 -1.63 -14.21 13.92
CA GLU A 32 -0.40 -14.75 13.36
C GLU A 32 0.77 -14.53 14.32
N THR A 33 1.64 -15.51 14.53
CA THR A 33 2.86 -15.32 15.33
C THR A 33 3.91 -14.57 14.52
N ILE A 34 4.88 -13.92 15.19
CA ILE A 34 6.00 -13.27 14.50
C ILE A 34 6.70 -14.28 13.58
N PHE A 35 6.93 -15.49 14.06
CA PHE A 35 7.57 -16.56 13.29
C PHE A 35 6.75 -17.00 12.06
N GLU A 36 5.44 -17.19 12.21
CA GLU A 36 4.54 -17.49 11.06
C GLU A 36 4.60 -16.38 10.03
N ARG A 37 4.57 -15.13 10.47
CA ARG A 37 4.66 -13.96 9.60
C ARG A 37 5.97 -13.94 8.81
N GLN A 38 7.09 -14.14 9.49
CA GLN A 38 8.42 -14.16 8.84
C GLN A 38 8.48 -15.25 7.76
N ILE A 39 8.06 -16.49 8.07
CA ILE A 39 8.04 -17.60 7.10
C ILE A 39 7.10 -17.27 5.93
N ARG A 40 5.88 -16.80 6.20
CA ARG A 40 4.90 -16.50 5.16
C ARG A 40 5.44 -15.45 4.20
N ILE A 41 5.87 -14.29 4.70
CA ILE A 41 6.37 -13.20 3.85
C ILE A 41 7.59 -13.65 3.04
N LEU A 42 8.56 -14.28 3.68
CA LEU A 42 9.78 -14.75 3.00
C LEU A 42 9.46 -15.80 1.93
N SER A 43 8.55 -16.73 2.21
CA SER A 43 8.15 -17.76 1.24
C SER A 43 7.35 -17.18 0.07
N GLU A 44 6.47 -16.21 0.30
CA GLU A 44 5.76 -15.48 -0.74
C GLU A 44 6.72 -14.68 -1.65
N CYS A 45 7.85 -14.22 -1.10
CA CYS A 45 8.94 -13.58 -1.85
C CYS A 45 9.93 -14.58 -2.50
N GLY A 46 9.64 -15.88 -2.44
CA GLY A 46 10.39 -16.92 -3.16
C GLY A 46 11.47 -17.64 -2.38
N ILE A 47 11.66 -17.38 -1.10
CA ILE A 47 12.59 -18.14 -0.23
C ILE A 47 11.98 -19.50 0.10
N LYS A 48 12.74 -20.57 -0.14
CA LYS A 48 12.29 -21.96 0.10
C LYS A 48 13.07 -22.69 1.21
N ASP A 49 14.30 -22.25 1.48
CA ASP A 49 15.22 -22.90 2.40
C ASP A 49 15.44 -22.04 3.64
N PHE A 50 15.11 -22.58 4.80
CA PHE A 50 15.14 -21.88 6.08
C PHE A 50 16.07 -22.58 7.06
N ILE A 51 16.95 -21.83 7.71
CA ILE A 51 17.78 -22.24 8.84
C ILE A 51 17.21 -21.53 10.06
N ILE A 52 16.76 -22.28 11.05
CA ILE A 52 16.12 -21.73 12.25
C ILE A 52 16.95 -22.10 13.44
N THR A 53 17.56 -21.12 14.10
CA THR A 53 18.22 -21.41 15.38
C THR A 53 17.18 -21.51 16.49
N THR A 54 17.38 -22.41 17.42
CA THR A 54 16.38 -22.70 18.47
C THR A 54 17.01 -22.74 19.86
N GLY A 55 16.21 -22.32 20.83
CA GLY A 55 16.45 -22.53 22.26
C GLY A 55 15.54 -23.63 22.83
N PRO A 56 14.88 -23.39 23.99
CA PRO A 56 14.14 -24.43 24.72
C PRO A 56 12.78 -24.81 24.11
N PHE A 57 12.27 -24.07 23.14
CA PHE A 57 10.90 -24.27 22.59
C PHE A 57 10.90 -24.74 21.15
N LYS A 58 11.86 -25.58 20.77
CA LYS A 58 12.05 -26.08 19.41
C LYS A 58 10.77 -26.70 18.82
N GLU A 59 10.07 -27.53 19.61
CA GLU A 59 8.86 -28.24 19.14
C GLU A 59 7.74 -27.29 18.69
N GLN A 60 7.63 -26.13 19.32
CA GLN A 60 6.62 -25.14 18.91
C GLN A 60 6.93 -24.56 17.53
N LEU A 61 8.19 -24.30 17.22
CA LEU A 61 8.63 -23.81 15.91
C LEU A 61 8.48 -24.90 14.84
N GLU A 62 8.84 -26.15 15.15
CA GLU A 62 8.66 -27.29 14.25
C GLU A 62 7.18 -27.52 13.91
N LYS A 63 6.28 -27.37 14.90
CA LYS A 63 4.83 -27.45 14.68
C LYS A 63 4.31 -26.41 13.70
N ILE A 64 4.84 -25.18 13.74
CA ILE A 64 4.48 -24.16 12.76
C ILE A 64 5.06 -24.49 11.38
N ALA A 65 6.34 -24.83 11.32
CA ALA A 65 7.02 -25.17 10.08
C ALA A 65 6.36 -26.35 9.34
N SER A 66 5.80 -27.32 10.06
CA SER A 66 5.10 -28.47 9.46
C SER A 66 3.86 -28.10 8.65
N LYS A 67 3.30 -26.90 8.84
CA LYS A 67 2.20 -26.39 8.01
C LYS A 67 2.64 -26.02 6.58
N TYR A 68 3.92 -25.86 6.34
CA TYR A 68 4.52 -25.39 5.09
C TYR A 68 5.23 -26.54 4.35
N SER A 69 4.49 -27.51 3.86
CA SER A 69 5.01 -28.75 3.25
C SER A 69 5.90 -28.57 2.01
N LYS A 70 5.88 -27.39 1.39
CA LYS A 70 6.70 -27.04 0.21
C LYS A 70 7.99 -26.32 0.54
N LEU A 71 8.28 -26.08 1.82
CA LEU A 71 9.45 -25.37 2.31
C LEU A 71 10.39 -26.33 3.03
N ASN A 72 11.68 -26.05 2.97
CA ASN A 72 12.72 -26.82 3.61
C ASN A 72 13.19 -26.13 4.90
N PHE A 73 13.16 -26.82 6.03
CA PHE A 73 13.56 -26.28 7.32
C PHE A 73 14.72 -27.08 7.92
N LYS A 74 15.76 -26.36 8.34
CA LYS A 74 16.85 -26.89 9.15
C LYS A 74 16.84 -26.22 10.51
N PHE A 75 16.51 -26.97 11.55
CA PHE A 75 16.55 -26.50 12.93
C PHE A 75 17.93 -26.75 13.54
N VAL A 76 18.51 -25.72 14.14
CA VAL A 76 19.83 -25.73 14.76
C VAL A 76 19.69 -25.28 16.21
N ALA A 77 19.86 -26.22 17.14
CA ALA A 77 19.75 -25.92 18.57
C ALA A 77 21.03 -25.22 19.10
N ASN A 78 20.83 -24.18 19.91
CA ASN A 78 21.89 -23.62 20.75
C ASN A 78 21.66 -24.11 22.20
N PRO A 79 22.42 -25.08 22.71
CA PRO A 79 22.28 -25.56 24.08
C PRO A 79 22.71 -24.53 25.11
N GLU A 80 23.55 -23.57 24.73
CA GLU A 80 24.14 -22.54 25.61
C GLU A 80 23.33 -21.22 25.58
N TYR A 81 22.07 -21.24 25.09
CA TYR A 81 21.23 -20.05 24.90
C TYR A 81 21.03 -19.19 26.16
N ARG A 82 21.24 -19.73 27.36
CA ARG A 82 21.07 -19.01 28.64
C ARG A 82 22.29 -18.17 29.03
N THR A 83 23.47 -18.57 28.59
CA THR A 83 24.75 -18.01 29.02
C THR A 83 25.51 -17.33 27.90
N THR A 84 24.98 -17.35 26.68
CA THR A 84 25.66 -16.79 25.50
C THR A 84 24.71 -15.89 24.73
N ASN A 85 25.27 -15.01 23.91
CA ASN A 85 24.51 -14.20 22.97
C ASN A 85 24.34 -14.96 21.63
N TYR A 86 23.53 -14.43 20.72
CA TYR A 86 23.17 -15.08 19.45
C TYR A 86 24.37 -15.34 18.51
N ILE A 87 25.52 -14.70 18.72
CA ILE A 87 26.80 -15.03 18.04
C ILE A 87 27.11 -16.53 18.11
N VAL A 88 26.83 -17.16 19.24
CA VAL A 88 27.02 -18.62 19.43
C VAL A 88 25.98 -19.40 18.62
N SER A 89 24.74 -18.93 18.52
CA SER A 89 23.73 -19.54 17.65
C SER A 89 24.15 -19.48 16.18
N MET A 90 24.74 -18.38 15.75
CA MET A 90 25.31 -18.22 14.41
C MET A 90 26.47 -19.20 14.18
N ASN A 91 27.35 -19.41 15.18
CA ASN A 91 28.42 -20.39 15.09
C ASN A 91 27.90 -21.83 14.97
N TYR A 92 26.85 -22.21 15.70
CA TYR A 92 26.23 -23.54 15.55
C TYR A 92 25.61 -23.74 14.15
N ALA A 93 25.16 -22.68 13.52
CA ALA A 93 24.59 -22.71 12.15
C ALA A 93 25.66 -22.66 11.05
N TYR A 94 26.93 -22.53 11.37
CA TYR A 94 28.05 -22.27 10.45
C TYR A 94 28.02 -23.11 9.16
N ASP A 95 27.86 -24.44 9.26
CA ASP A 95 27.95 -25.35 8.11
C ASP A 95 26.75 -25.25 7.17
N PHE A 96 25.64 -24.69 7.63
CA PHE A 96 24.41 -24.51 6.86
C PHE A 96 24.38 -23.17 6.10
N MET A 97 25.19 -22.18 6.53
CA MET A 97 25.35 -20.89 5.88
C MET A 97 26.37 -20.96 4.72
N ASN A 98 25.98 -21.61 3.63
CA ASN A 98 26.85 -21.94 2.49
C ASN A 98 26.32 -21.44 1.13
N ASP A 99 25.41 -20.48 1.14
CA ASP A 99 24.75 -19.87 -0.01
C ASP A 99 24.62 -18.35 0.22
N ASP A 100 24.06 -17.59 -0.73
CA ASP A 100 23.56 -16.26 -0.43
C ASP A 100 22.53 -16.33 0.67
N MET A 101 22.59 -15.40 1.63
CA MET A 101 21.79 -15.45 2.84
C MET A 101 20.93 -14.22 3.02
N LEU A 102 19.70 -14.43 3.46
CA LEU A 102 18.92 -13.42 4.17
C LEU A 102 19.01 -13.74 5.67
N LEU A 103 19.67 -12.87 6.43
CA LEU A 103 19.91 -13.04 7.86
C LEU A 103 19.04 -12.09 8.65
N LEU A 104 18.27 -12.59 9.64
CA LEU A 104 17.38 -11.77 10.44
C LEU A 104 17.17 -12.31 11.86
N HIS A 105 16.85 -11.38 12.77
CA HIS A 105 16.45 -11.73 14.13
C HIS A 105 14.99 -12.21 14.18
N GLY A 106 14.69 -13.11 15.11
CA GLY A 106 13.39 -13.75 15.24
C GLY A 106 12.28 -12.89 15.86
N ASP A 107 12.60 -11.69 16.31
CA ASP A 107 11.69 -10.71 16.91
C ASP A 107 11.34 -9.55 15.96
N LEU A 108 11.90 -9.56 14.76
CA LEU A 108 11.62 -8.56 13.74
C LEU A 108 10.22 -8.75 13.12
N VAL A 109 9.48 -7.68 13.08
CA VAL A 109 8.19 -7.57 12.38
C VAL A 109 8.35 -6.59 11.23
N PHE A 110 8.07 -7.04 10.01
CA PHE A 110 8.24 -6.23 8.79
C PHE A 110 7.09 -6.42 7.81
N ASN A 111 6.96 -5.49 6.85
CA ASN A 111 6.02 -5.61 5.74
C ASN A 111 6.66 -6.34 4.53
N LYS A 112 5.82 -6.89 3.67
CA LYS A 112 6.25 -7.67 2.50
C LYS A 112 7.03 -6.83 1.49
N ASN A 113 6.58 -5.60 1.24
CA ASN A 113 7.21 -4.69 0.28
C ASN A 113 8.70 -4.45 0.58
N LEU A 114 9.08 -4.38 1.87
CA LEU A 114 10.49 -4.27 2.27
C LEU A 114 11.31 -5.45 1.77
N ILE A 115 10.82 -6.67 1.97
CA ILE A 115 11.52 -7.89 1.53
C ILE A 115 11.65 -7.94 0.02
N GLU A 116 10.59 -7.59 -0.72
CA GLU A 116 10.64 -7.51 -2.18
C GLU A 116 11.69 -6.50 -2.66
N LYS A 117 11.79 -5.32 -2.02
CA LYS A 117 12.82 -4.31 -2.33
C LYS A 117 14.24 -4.83 -2.05
N ILE A 118 14.46 -5.53 -0.93
CA ILE A 118 15.75 -6.12 -0.57
C ILE A 118 16.16 -7.15 -1.62
N LEU A 119 15.27 -8.08 -1.98
CA LEU A 119 15.59 -9.17 -2.91
C LEU A 119 15.83 -8.66 -4.33
N ASN A 120 15.08 -7.64 -4.77
CA ASN A 120 15.23 -7.02 -6.09
C ASN A 120 16.35 -5.97 -6.18
N ASN A 121 17.01 -5.65 -5.08
CA ASN A 121 18.12 -4.69 -5.09
C ASN A 121 19.34 -5.26 -5.83
N LYS A 122 19.98 -4.42 -6.65
CA LYS A 122 21.12 -4.81 -7.50
C LYS A 122 22.40 -5.12 -6.70
N ASN A 123 22.53 -4.56 -5.49
CA ASN A 123 23.67 -4.83 -4.63
C ASN A 123 23.60 -6.27 -4.09
N GLU A 124 24.72 -6.96 -4.09
CA GLU A 124 24.80 -8.35 -3.61
C GLU A 124 24.61 -8.44 -2.11
N SER A 125 25.19 -7.50 -1.35
CA SER A 125 25.05 -7.42 0.10
C SER A 125 24.47 -6.09 0.55
N ILE A 126 23.46 -6.16 1.44
CA ILE A 126 22.67 -5.01 1.89
C ILE A 126 22.39 -5.13 3.38
N CYS A 127 22.37 -3.98 4.06
CA CYS A 127 21.81 -3.80 5.38
C CYS A 127 20.82 -2.61 5.41
N LEU A 128 20.05 -2.50 6.47
CA LEU A 128 18.93 -1.55 6.55
C LEU A 128 19.23 -0.38 7.50
N PHE A 129 18.94 0.84 7.04
CA PHE A 129 18.96 2.03 7.89
C PHE A 129 17.76 2.93 7.67
N ASN A 130 17.51 3.82 8.62
CA ASN A 130 16.49 4.86 8.50
C ASN A 130 17.08 6.22 8.90
N GLU A 131 17.09 7.14 7.95
CA GLU A 131 17.64 8.49 8.11
C GLU A 131 16.65 9.48 8.75
N VAL A 132 15.39 9.07 8.93
CA VAL A 132 14.32 9.94 9.46
C VAL A 132 13.93 9.56 10.89
N LYS A 133 14.16 8.29 11.26
CA LYS A 133 13.85 7.79 12.60
C LYS A 133 14.89 8.31 13.61
N GLU A 134 14.42 8.75 14.76
CA GLU A 134 15.32 9.11 15.87
C GLU A 134 16.20 7.90 16.26
N LEU A 135 17.43 8.18 16.68
CA LEU A 135 18.35 7.12 17.10
C LEU A 135 17.78 6.38 18.32
N PRO A 136 17.60 5.06 18.24
CA PRO A 136 17.04 4.29 19.34
C PRO A 136 18.05 4.24 20.51
N GLU A 137 17.56 4.28 21.76
CA GLU A 137 18.41 4.20 22.93
C GLU A 137 19.12 2.83 23.07
N LYS A 138 18.41 1.73 22.77
CA LYS A 138 18.84 0.35 23.08
C LYS A 138 19.10 -0.50 21.85
N ASP A 139 18.57 -0.13 20.70
CA ASP A 139 18.69 -0.90 19.47
C ASP A 139 19.93 -0.49 18.66
N PHE A 140 20.21 -1.20 17.58
CA PHE A 140 21.36 -0.97 16.74
C PHE A 140 21.31 0.39 16.03
N LYS A 141 22.48 1.00 15.88
CA LYS A 141 22.79 2.14 15.01
C LYS A 141 23.89 1.73 14.06
N GLY A 142 23.84 2.26 12.84
CA GLY A 142 24.86 2.02 11.82
C GLY A 142 25.57 3.30 11.41
N ARG A 143 26.88 3.22 11.21
CA ARG A 143 27.69 4.28 10.61
C ARG A 143 28.05 3.90 9.18
N PHE A 144 27.86 4.82 8.25
CA PHE A 144 28.08 4.57 6.82
C PHE A 144 29.09 5.56 6.23
N LYS A 145 29.89 5.08 5.27
CA LYS A 145 30.77 5.94 4.45
C LYS A 145 30.54 5.59 2.97
N ASN A 146 30.13 6.57 2.19
CA ASN A 146 29.75 6.38 0.78
C ASN A 146 28.71 5.25 0.60
N ASN A 147 27.69 5.23 1.47
CA ASN A 147 26.66 4.21 1.53
C ASN A 147 27.15 2.77 1.83
N ILE A 148 28.37 2.60 2.30
CA ILE A 148 28.93 1.30 2.75
C ILE A 148 28.99 1.30 4.27
N LEU A 149 28.52 0.21 4.87
CA LEU A 149 28.54 0.00 6.32
C LEU A 149 29.97 -0.01 6.85
N LYS A 150 30.22 0.73 7.94
CA LYS A 150 31.52 0.79 8.62
C LYS A 150 31.46 0.32 10.06
N GLU A 151 30.35 0.55 10.74
CA GLU A 151 30.19 0.13 12.13
C GLU A 151 28.70 -0.09 12.45
N VAL A 152 28.40 -1.11 13.24
CA VAL A 152 27.08 -1.38 13.83
C VAL A 152 27.25 -1.56 15.34
N SER A 153 26.54 -0.76 16.12
CA SER A 153 26.60 -0.88 17.58
C SER A 153 25.33 -0.33 18.23
N VAL A 154 25.01 -0.84 19.40
CA VAL A 154 23.97 -0.28 20.28
C VAL A 154 24.47 0.93 21.09
N ASN A 155 25.78 1.19 21.10
CA ASN A 155 26.44 2.20 21.96
C ASN A 155 26.98 3.43 21.21
N ILE A 156 26.71 3.60 19.92
CA ILE A 156 27.12 4.76 19.14
C ILE A 156 25.94 5.74 18.99
N PHE A 157 26.21 7.04 19.17
CA PHE A 157 25.19 8.12 19.13
C PHE A 157 25.69 9.37 18.42
N ASP A 158 26.76 9.27 17.64
CA ASP A 158 27.32 10.40 16.91
C ASP A 158 26.32 10.89 15.83
N SER A 159 26.49 12.13 15.40
CA SER A 159 25.59 12.80 14.43
C SER A 159 25.58 12.15 13.04
N ASP A 160 26.56 11.29 12.73
CA ASP A 160 26.67 10.52 11.48
C ASP A 160 26.07 9.11 11.57
N CYS A 161 25.52 8.74 12.74
CA CYS A 161 24.85 7.47 12.94
C CYS A 161 23.40 7.50 12.46
N LEU A 162 22.92 6.38 11.96
CA LEU A 162 21.54 6.18 11.51
C LEU A 162 20.88 5.03 12.29
N ALA A 163 19.58 5.09 12.51
CA ALA A 163 18.82 3.98 13.07
C ALA A 163 18.97 2.76 12.16
N PHE A 164 19.21 1.58 12.76
CA PHE A 164 19.57 0.37 12.05
C PHE A 164 18.69 -0.80 12.47
N GLN A 165 18.45 -1.75 11.53
CA GLN A 165 17.70 -2.96 11.84
C GLN A 165 18.49 -4.21 11.41
N PRO A 166 18.56 -5.26 12.24
CA PRO A 166 19.39 -6.45 12.02
C PRO A 166 18.73 -7.43 11.03
N LEU A 167 18.51 -6.94 9.80
CA LEU A 167 18.09 -7.70 8.63
C LEU A 167 19.09 -7.42 7.51
N TYR A 168 19.75 -8.48 7.03
CA TYR A 168 20.80 -8.40 6.03
C TYR A 168 20.52 -9.33 4.85
N LYS A 169 20.73 -8.85 3.63
CA LYS A 169 20.96 -9.69 2.45
C LYS A 169 22.47 -9.77 2.28
N LEU A 170 23.04 -10.96 2.19
CA LEU A 170 24.48 -11.16 2.11
C LEU A 170 24.83 -12.12 0.99
N SER A 171 25.83 -11.76 0.18
CA SER A 171 26.41 -12.67 -0.78
C SER A 171 27.09 -13.85 -0.06
N LYS A 172 27.22 -14.97 -0.77
CA LYS A 172 27.92 -16.15 -0.26
C LYS A 172 29.34 -15.82 0.20
N ASN A 173 30.02 -14.90 -0.45
CA ASN A 173 31.36 -14.47 -0.08
C ASN A 173 31.35 -13.71 1.25
N ASP A 174 30.50 -12.69 1.37
CA ASP A 174 30.45 -11.85 2.57
C ASP A 174 29.98 -12.62 3.80
N ILE A 175 28.97 -13.51 3.65
CA ILE A 175 28.56 -14.36 4.77
C ILE A 175 29.65 -15.36 5.16
N THR A 176 30.49 -15.81 4.22
CA THR A 176 31.59 -16.70 4.51
C THR A 176 32.65 -15.99 5.35
N GLU A 177 33.03 -14.77 5.02
CA GLU A 177 33.93 -13.95 5.79
C GLU A 177 33.39 -13.69 7.21
N TRP A 178 32.11 -13.31 7.31
CA TRP A 178 31.51 -13.00 8.61
C TRP A 178 31.41 -14.24 9.51
N LYS A 179 30.91 -15.36 9.00
CA LYS A 179 30.81 -16.58 9.82
C LYS A 179 32.19 -17.13 10.26
N ASN A 180 33.25 -16.95 9.47
CA ASN A 180 34.61 -17.29 9.85
C ASN A 180 35.06 -16.42 11.03
N LYS A 181 34.80 -15.13 10.99
CA LYS A 181 35.10 -14.20 12.07
C LYS A 181 34.30 -14.49 13.35
N VAL A 182 33.02 -14.85 13.20
CA VAL A 182 32.19 -15.34 14.31
C VAL A 182 32.82 -16.57 14.98
N ARG A 183 33.26 -17.54 14.17
CA ARG A 183 33.94 -18.75 14.69
C ARG A 183 35.24 -18.42 15.44
N GLU A 184 36.01 -17.48 14.95
CA GLU A 184 37.20 -16.96 15.64
C GLU A 184 36.85 -16.38 17.01
N PHE A 185 35.83 -15.52 17.11
CA PHE A 185 35.36 -14.95 18.38
C PHE A 185 34.93 -16.02 19.37
N VAL A 186 34.13 -16.98 18.93
CA VAL A 186 33.63 -18.07 19.80
C VAL A 186 34.76 -18.95 20.27
N ASN A 187 35.74 -19.31 19.41
CA ASN A 187 36.90 -20.10 19.78
C ASN A 187 37.79 -19.38 20.80
N ASN A 188 37.81 -18.05 20.78
CA ASN A 188 38.52 -17.22 21.76
C ASN A 188 37.70 -16.96 23.04
N GLY A 189 36.53 -17.59 23.20
CA GLY A 189 35.66 -17.43 24.37
C GLY A 189 34.86 -16.13 24.41
N ILE A 190 34.82 -15.37 23.30
CA ILE A 190 34.04 -14.12 23.17
C ILE A 190 32.60 -14.48 22.75
N VAL A 191 31.77 -14.85 23.72
CA VAL A 191 30.44 -15.45 23.49
C VAL A 191 29.25 -14.57 23.94
N ASN A 192 29.51 -13.50 24.73
CA ASN A 192 28.49 -12.61 25.30
C ASN A 192 28.39 -11.27 24.56
N VAL A 193 28.69 -11.27 23.26
CA VAL A 193 28.60 -10.11 22.38
C VAL A 193 27.65 -10.39 21.25
N TYR A 194 27.16 -9.35 20.60
CA TYR A 194 26.39 -9.47 19.35
C TYR A 194 27.30 -9.95 18.20
N ALA A 195 26.75 -10.63 17.21
CA ALA A 195 27.53 -11.05 16.04
C ALA A 195 28.08 -9.83 15.26
N GLU A 196 27.41 -8.69 15.32
CA GLU A 196 27.86 -7.41 14.76
C GLU A 196 29.21 -6.94 15.31
N ASN A 197 29.58 -7.31 16.54
CA ASN A 197 30.90 -7.01 17.06
C ASN A 197 32.00 -7.68 16.22
N SER A 198 31.76 -8.90 15.75
CA SER A 198 32.68 -9.58 14.84
C SER A 198 32.60 -9.02 13.41
N LEU A 199 31.43 -8.54 12.98
CA LEU A 199 31.26 -7.88 11.70
C LEU A 199 32.09 -6.60 11.61
N ASN A 200 32.09 -5.80 12.66
CA ASN A 200 32.84 -4.54 12.72
C ASN A 200 34.34 -4.71 12.47
N GLU A 201 34.91 -5.87 12.81
CA GLU A 201 36.34 -6.15 12.57
C GLU A 201 36.68 -6.52 11.11
N ILE A 202 35.67 -6.70 10.26
CA ILE A 202 35.87 -7.11 8.87
C ILE A 202 35.21 -6.17 7.86
N THR A 203 34.69 -5.02 8.28
CA THR A 203 34.03 -4.05 7.38
C THR A 203 34.92 -3.47 6.28
N ASP A 204 36.23 -3.68 6.36
CA ASP A 204 37.19 -3.34 5.31
C ASP A 204 37.43 -4.49 4.31
N LYS A 205 37.00 -5.73 4.66
CA LYS A 205 37.13 -6.92 3.81
C LYS A 205 35.87 -7.23 3.02
N ILE A 206 34.72 -6.79 3.51
CA ILE A 206 33.41 -7.02 2.90
C ILE A 206 32.72 -5.68 2.61
N SER A 207 31.80 -5.68 1.64
CA SER A 207 31.13 -4.46 1.19
C SER A 207 29.61 -4.60 1.32
N ILE A 208 29.06 -4.16 2.44
CA ILE A 208 27.62 -4.17 2.69
C ILE A 208 27.06 -2.78 2.43
N CYS A 209 26.19 -2.66 1.42
CA CYS A 209 25.55 -1.41 1.06
C CYS A 209 24.37 -1.09 1.98
N GLY A 210 24.21 0.17 2.37
CA GLY A 210 23.04 0.62 3.10
C GLY A 210 21.82 0.77 2.18
N MET A 211 20.64 0.36 2.64
CA MET A 211 19.36 0.61 2.02
C MET A 211 18.40 1.26 3.02
N SER A 212 17.85 2.42 2.66
CA SER A 212 16.87 3.10 3.51
C SER A 212 15.53 2.36 3.51
N TYR A 213 14.93 2.20 4.71
CA TYR A 213 13.59 1.66 4.89
C TYR A 213 12.56 2.71 5.35
N LYS A 214 12.83 4.00 5.13
CA LYS A 214 11.96 5.10 5.59
C LYS A 214 10.50 5.01 5.13
N ASP A 215 10.26 4.41 3.96
CA ASP A 215 8.93 4.24 3.36
C ASP A 215 8.31 2.85 3.64
N ASP A 216 9.02 1.99 4.38
CA ASP A 216 8.62 0.63 4.73
C ASP A 216 8.58 0.44 6.24
N TYR A 217 8.14 -0.73 6.68
CA TYR A 217 8.06 -1.06 8.08
C TYR A 217 8.98 -2.22 8.45
N ILE A 218 9.82 -1.99 9.43
CA ILE A 218 10.55 -3.02 10.17
C ILE A 218 10.82 -2.50 11.57
N ASP A 219 10.51 -3.32 12.59
CA ASP A 219 10.80 -2.99 13.98
C ASP A 219 10.90 -4.25 14.83
N GLU A 220 11.56 -4.16 16.00
CA GLU A 220 11.72 -5.24 16.97
C GLU A 220 10.64 -5.18 18.05
N ILE A 221 10.26 -6.35 18.57
CA ILE A 221 9.38 -6.45 19.74
C ILE A 221 10.19 -6.96 20.92
N ASP A 222 10.66 -6.08 21.78
CA ASP A 222 11.53 -6.42 22.90
C ASP A 222 10.81 -6.48 24.27
N ASN A 223 9.70 -5.77 24.39
CA ASN A 223 8.92 -5.65 25.61
C ASN A 223 7.42 -5.43 25.27
N GLU A 224 6.56 -5.28 26.30
CA GLU A 224 5.11 -5.09 26.12
C GLU A 224 4.76 -3.76 25.46
N GLN A 225 5.55 -2.71 25.64
CA GLN A 225 5.35 -1.42 24.99
C GLN A 225 5.63 -1.53 23.49
N ASP A 226 6.73 -2.18 23.11
CA ASP A 226 7.04 -2.47 21.71
C ASP A 226 5.97 -3.34 21.07
N TYR A 227 5.49 -4.37 21.79
CA TYR A 227 4.40 -5.22 21.30
C TYR A 227 3.16 -4.41 20.94
N ASN A 228 2.73 -3.50 21.82
CA ASN A 228 1.56 -2.67 21.58
C ASN A 228 1.78 -1.69 20.42
N ARG A 229 2.95 -1.06 20.33
CA ARG A 229 3.34 -0.14 19.27
C ARG A 229 3.41 -0.87 17.93
N VAL A 230 4.24 -1.90 17.84
CA VAL A 230 4.49 -2.67 16.61
C VAL A 230 3.22 -3.33 16.08
N SER A 231 2.41 -3.95 16.98
CA SER A 231 1.13 -4.55 16.59
C SER A 231 0.14 -3.55 16.01
N ASN A 232 0.20 -2.29 16.41
CA ASN A 232 -0.66 -1.24 15.87
C ASN A 232 -0.11 -0.65 14.57
N GLU A 233 1.21 -0.44 14.49
CA GLU A 233 1.85 0.14 13.32
C GLU A 233 1.86 -0.82 12.13
N ILE A 234 2.18 -2.11 12.34
CA ILE A 234 2.21 -3.10 11.26
C ILE A 234 0.84 -3.29 10.60
N LYS A 235 -0.26 -3.13 11.34
CA LYS A 235 -1.61 -3.13 10.76
C LYS A 235 -1.73 -2.16 9.59
N TYR A 236 -1.19 -0.96 9.76
CA TYR A 236 -1.25 0.08 8.75
C TYR A 236 -0.55 -0.35 7.45
N PHE A 237 0.60 -1.03 7.57
CA PHE A 237 1.33 -1.54 6.41
C PHE A 237 0.65 -2.77 5.80
N ASP A 238 0.15 -3.71 6.61
CA ASP A 238 -0.56 -4.89 6.14
C ASP A 238 -1.83 -4.54 5.35
N TYR A 239 -2.55 -3.52 5.78
CA TYR A 239 -3.75 -3.05 5.06
C TYR A 239 -3.43 -2.24 3.81
N ARG A 240 -2.17 -1.91 3.55
CA ARG A 240 -1.71 -1.35 2.27
C ARG A 240 -1.31 -2.42 1.25
N GLU A 241 -1.07 -3.64 1.68
CA GLU A 241 -0.77 -4.76 0.79
C GLU A 241 -2.05 -5.19 0.07
N GLN A 242 -2.02 -5.09 -1.25
CA GLN A 242 -3.12 -5.48 -2.12
C GLN A 242 -2.62 -6.44 -3.19
N THR A 243 -3.33 -7.55 -3.37
CA THR A 243 -3.10 -8.46 -4.50
C THR A 243 -3.83 -7.94 -5.72
N ILE A 244 -3.12 -7.81 -6.85
CA ILE A 244 -3.68 -7.42 -8.14
C ILE A 244 -3.69 -8.64 -9.06
N GLU A 245 -4.89 -9.02 -9.51
CA GLU A 245 -5.10 -10.11 -10.47
C GLU A 245 -5.60 -9.53 -11.80
N ASN A 246 -4.81 -9.65 -12.86
CA ASN A 246 -5.22 -9.27 -14.22
C ASN A 246 -5.81 -10.49 -14.92
N THR A 247 -7.00 -10.35 -15.51
CA THR A 247 -7.70 -11.49 -16.11
C THR A 247 -8.64 -11.07 -17.25
N ASP A 248 -9.11 -12.06 -17.97
CA ASP A 248 -10.28 -12.03 -18.89
C ASP A 248 -11.44 -12.91 -18.40
N ASP A 249 -11.28 -13.53 -17.23
CA ASP A 249 -12.30 -14.34 -16.57
C ASP A 249 -12.22 -14.14 -15.03
N PHE A 250 -12.92 -13.14 -14.53
CA PHE A 250 -12.93 -12.83 -13.09
C PHE A 250 -13.50 -13.98 -12.25
N ILE A 251 -14.41 -14.83 -12.80
CA ILE A 251 -14.98 -15.97 -12.09
C ILE A 251 -13.92 -17.01 -11.78
N SER A 252 -13.08 -17.36 -12.77
CA SER A 252 -11.98 -18.29 -12.58
C SER A 252 -10.99 -17.81 -11.51
N VAL A 253 -10.66 -16.53 -11.53
CA VAL A 253 -9.78 -15.93 -10.53
C VAL A 253 -10.46 -15.88 -9.16
N LEU A 254 -11.73 -15.51 -9.11
CA LEU A 254 -12.50 -15.39 -7.86
C LEU A 254 -12.57 -16.73 -7.10
N LYS A 255 -12.66 -17.87 -7.83
CA LYS A 255 -12.64 -19.22 -7.24
C LYS A 255 -11.39 -19.49 -6.39
N LYS A 256 -10.26 -18.81 -6.62
CA LYS A 256 -9.05 -18.94 -5.78
C LYS A 256 -9.25 -18.40 -4.37
N TYR A 257 -10.17 -17.46 -4.20
CA TYR A 257 -10.42 -16.70 -2.97
C TYR A 257 -11.68 -17.14 -2.22
N ILE A 258 -12.44 -18.07 -2.78
CA ILE A 258 -13.70 -18.56 -2.22
C ILE A 258 -13.53 -19.99 -1.73
N VAL A 259 -14.02 -20.25 -0.51
CA VAL A 259 -14.07 -21.60 0.07
C VAL A 259 -15.48 -22.17 -0.13
N ASN A 260 -15.58 -23.45 -0.51
CA ASN A 260 -16.87 -24.12 -0.67
C ASN A 260 -17.72 -24.04 0.60
N GLY A 261 -18.98 -23.64 0.45
CA GLY A 261 -19.93 -23.49 1.56
C GLY A 261 -19.80 -22.18 2.34
N GLU A 262 -18.93 -21.26 1.94
CA GLU A 262 -18.77 -19.94 2.55
C GLU A 262 -19.98 -19.04 2.23
N ASN A 263 -20.36 -18.16 3.16
CA ASN A 263 -21.35 -17.12 2.90
C ASN A 263 -20.68 -15.86 2.37
N ILE A 264 -21.05 -15.43 1.17
CA ILE A 264 -20.42 -14.29 0.48
C ILE A 264 -21.44 -13.17 0.27
N PHE A 265 -21.02 -11.95 0.56
CA PHE A 265 -21.81 -10.76 0.34
C PHE A 265 -21.33 -10.04 -0.93
N VAL A 266 -22.20 -9.94 -1.93
CA VAL A 266 -21.89 -9.30 -3.21
C VAL A 266 -22.56 -7.94 -3.28
N VAL A 267 -21.77 -6.89 -3.50
CA VAL A 267 -22.26 -5.53 -3.75
C VAL A 267 -22.12 -5.22 -5.23
N CYS A 268 -23.23 -4.95 -5.92
CA CYS A 268 -23.21 -4.62 -7.35
C CYS A 268 -24.35 -3.67 -7.74
N GLY A 269 -24.22 -3.00 -8.89
CA GLY A 269 -25.29 -2.20 -9.43
C GLY A 269 -26.48 -3.06 -9.91
N ASN A 270 -27.70 -2.53 -9.83
CA ASN A 270 -28.92 -3.25 -10.23
C ASN A 270 -28.85 -3.87 -11.64
N LYS A 271 -28.22 -3.20 -12.59
CA LYS A 271 -28.09 -3.68 -13.98
C LYS A 271 -27.23 -4.95 -14.12
N LEU A 272 -26.32 -5.18 -13.18
CA LEU A 272 -25.44 -6.35 -13.20
C LEU A 272 -25.99 -7.54 -12.41
N LYS A 273 -26.97 -7.32 -11.54
CA LYS A 273 -27.46 -8.29 -10.57
C LYS A 273 -27.86 -9.63 -11.21
N ASP A 274 -28.70 -9.60 -12.23
CA ASP A 274 -29.23 -10.82 -12.85
C ASP A 274 -28.15 -11.59 -13.64
N ASN A 275 -27.28 -10.87 -14.33
CA ASN A 275 -26.15 -11.47 -15.06
C ASN A 275 -25.15 -12.13 -14.09
N LEU A 276 -24.87 -11.49 -12.94
CA LEU A 276 -23.96 -12.02 -11.95
C LEU A 276 -24.52 -13.26 -11.26
N LEU A 277 -25.83 -13.33 -10.97
CA LEU A 277 -26.47 -14.54 -10.42
C LEU A 277 -26.22 -15.74 -11.32
N ASN A 278 -26.35 -15.56 -12.63
CA ASN A 278 -26.08 -16.63 -13.61
C ASN A 278 -24.59 -17.02 -13.63
N SER A 279 -23.69 -16.03 -13.50
CA SER A 279 -22.24 -16.30 -13.50
C SER A 279 -21.74 -17.03 -12.25
N PHE A 280 -22.48 -16.94 -11.15
CA PHE A 280 -22.11 -17.56 -9.87
C PHE A 280 -22.69 -18.99 -9.69
N THR A 281 -23.44 -19.53 -10.64
CA THR A 281 -24.07 -20.87 -10.53
C THR A 281 -23.06 -21.99 -10.29
N ASP A 282 -21.86 -21.85 -10.84
CA ASP A 282 -20.79 -22.86 -10.73
C ASP A 282 -19.92 -22.69 -9.46
N ILE A 283 -20.28 -21.77 -8.59
CA ILE A 283 -19.59 -21.55 -7.33
C ILE A 283 -20.46 -22.11 -6.19
N ASN A 284 -19.99 -23.18 -5.56
CA ASN A 284 -20.70 -23.84 -4.47
C ASN A 284 -20.62 -23.01 -3.16
N THR A 285 -21.36 -21.88 -3.12
CA THR A 285 -21.37 -20.93 -2.00
C THR A 285 -22.75 -20.30 -1.83
N ASN A 286 -23.05 -19.79 -0.65
CA ASN A 286 -24.24 -18.99 -0.38
C ASN A 286 -23.97 -17.53 -0.73
N ILE A 287 -24.64 -17.00 -1.75
CA ILE A 287 -24.44 -15.63 -2.22
C ILE A 287 -25.61 -14.74 -1.80
N VAL A 288 -25.29 -13.66 -1.13
CA VAL A 288 -26.25 -12.60 -0.77
C VAL A 288 -25.89 -11.34 -1.53
N ILE A 289 -26.80 -10.84 -2.38
CA ILE A 289 -26.57 -9.67 -3.23
C ILE A 289 -27.23 -8.43 -2.63
N PHE A 290 -26.45 -7.34 -2.52
CA PHE A 290 -26.93 -6.01 -2.21
C PHE A 290 -26.73 -5.07 -3.40
N SER A 291 -27.83 -4.51 -3.91
CA SER A 291 -27.83 -3.60 -5.08
C SER A 291 -28.71 -2.37 -4.88
N GLU A 292 -29.23 -2.13 -3.67
CA GLU A 292 -30.18 -1.09 -3.35
C GLU A 292 -29.49 0.23 -2.97
N PHE A 293 -28.71 0.79 -3.88
CA PHE A 293 -28.01 2.07 -3.69
C PHE A 293 -27.93 2.85 -5.01
N THR A 294 -27.71 4.16 -4.89
CA THR A 294 -27.57 5.10 -6.02
C THR A 294 -26.09 5.35 -6.38
N SER A 295 -25.84 5.96 -7.53
CA SER A 295 -24.48 6.33 -7.98
C SER A 295 -23.76 7.32 -7.06
N ASN A 296 -24.52 8.05 -6.24
CA ASN A 296 -24.01 8.88 -5.14
C ASN A 296 -24.52 8.28 -3.82
N PRO A 297 -23.85 7.25 -3.28
CA PRO A 297 -24.38 6.41 -2.21
C PRO A 297 -24.69 7.22 -0.97
N LYS A 298 -25.91 7.08 -0.47
CA LYS A 298 -26.39 7.78 0.72
C LYS A 298 -26.11 6.92 1.96
N TYR A 299 -25.86 7.56 3.06
CA TYR A 299 -25.62 6.91 4.34
C TYR A 299 -26.75 5.92 4.72
N GLU A 300 -28.01 6.28 4.48
CA GLU A 300 -29.16 5.41 4.76
C GLU A 300 -29.20 4.14 3.89
N GLU A 301 -28.69 4.22 2.66
CA GLU A 301 -28.55 3.06 1.77
C GLU A 301 -27.50 2.10 2.32
N ILE A 302 -26.38 2.63 2.80
CA ILE A 302 -25.32 1.85 3.44
C ILE A 302 -25.80 1.15 4.70
N LYS A 303 -26.62 1.80 5.53
CA LYS A 303 -27.20 1.18 6.73
C LYS A 303 -28.02 -0.08 6.39
N ARG A 304 -28.84 -0.03 5.33
CA ARG A 304 -29.57 -1.23 4.86
C ARG A 304 -28.62 -2.35 4.44
N GLY A 305 -27.52 -2.00 3.74
CA GLY A 305 -26.48 -2.96 3.37
C GLY A 305 -25.81 -3.61 4.58
N ILE A 306 -25.51 -2.83 5.64
CA ILE A 306 -24.94 -3.34 6.90
C ILE A 306 -25.88 -4.30 7.60
N GLU A 307 -27.17 -3.97 7.70
CA GLU A 307 -28.18 -4.82 8.32
C GLU A 307 -28.31 -6.17 7.59
N LEU A 308 -28.35 -6.12 6.24
CA LEU A 308 -28.38 -7.32 5.41
C LEU A 308 -27.09 -8.14 5.58
N PHE A 309 -25.92 -7.51 5.58
CA PHE A 309 -24.63 -8.18 5.77
C PHE A 309 -24.57 -8.92 7.12
N LYS A 310 -24.93 -8.26 8.21
CA LYS A 310 -24.96 -8.85 9.56
C LYS A 310 -25.94 -10.02 9.64
N LYS A 311 -27.16 -9.86 9.08
CA LYS A 311 -28.19 -10.91 9.07
C LYS A 311 -27.76 -12.16 8.29
N SER A 312 -26.93 -12.00 7.29
CA SER A 312 -26.51 -13.08 6.37
C SER A 312 -25.30 -13.88 6.89
N ASN A 313 -24.72 -13.52 8.02
CA ASN A 313 -23.51 -14.14 8.57
C ASN A 313 -22.36 -14.27 7.53
N CYS A 314 -22.22 -13.28 6.66
CA CYS A 314 -21.12 -13.25 5.69
C CYS A 314 -19.84 -12.74 6.36
N ASN A 315 -18.70 -13.26 5.92
CA ASN A 315 -17.38 -12.86 6.39
C ASN A 315 -16.49 -12.31 5.26
N LYS A 316 -17.01 -12.30 4.03
CA LYS A 316 -16.33 -11.81 2.83
C LYS A 316 -17.26 -10.92 2.02
N ILE A 317 -16.70 -9.83 1.49
CA ILE A 317 -17.41 -8.89 0.63
C ILE A 317 -16.75 -8.90 -0.76
N ILE A 318 -17.56 -9.00 -1.80
CA ILE A 318 -17.14 -8.84 -3.19
C ILE A 318 -17.88 -7.63 -3.76
N SER A 319 -17.18 -6.64 -4.27
CA SER A 319 -17.79 -5.51 -4.98
C SER A 319 -17.51 -5.60 -6.48
N ILE A 320 -18.56 -5.52 -7.30
CA ILE A 320 -18.48 -5.58 -8.76
C ILE A 320 -19.18 -4.34 -9.33
N GLY A 321 -18.37 -3.36 -9.78
CA GLY A 321 -18.92 -2.09 -10.26
C GLY A 321 -17.91 -0.96 -10.31
N GLY A 322 -18.38 0.25 -10.60
CA GLY A 322 -17.58 1.46 -10.54
C GLY A 322 -17.31 1.93 -9.10
N GLY A 323 -16.67 3.09 -8.96
CA GLY A 323 -16.25 3.65 -7.66
C GLY A 323 -17.34 3.66 -6.59
N SER A 324 -18.56 4.08 -6.93
CA SER A 324 -19.68 4.11 -5.96
C SER A 324 -20.03 2.74 -5.38
N THR A 325 -19.98 1.69 -6.19
CA THR A 325 -20.22 0.31 -5.73
C THR A 325 -19.14 -0.15 -4.77
N ILE A 326 -17.88 0.15 -5.09
CA ILE A 326 -16.73 -0.20 -4.27
C ILE A 326 -16.78 0.57 -2.96
N ASP A 327 -17.16 1.86 -2.99
CA ASP A 327 -17.28 2.70 -1.79
C ASP A 327 -18.39 2.23 -0.85
N VAL A 328 -19.53 1.77 -1.39
CA VAL A 328 -20.59 1.13 -0.60
C VAL A 328 -20.07 -0.11 0.11
N ALA A 329 -19.37 -0.98 -0.60
CA ALA A 329 -18.79 -2.20 -0.03
C ALA A 329 -17.76 -1.89 1.07
N LYS A 330 -16.90 -0.90 0.86
CA LYS A 330 -15.94 -0.39 1.86
C LYS A 330 -16.62 0.09 3.13
N CYS A 331 -17.69 0.86 2.99
CA CYS A 331 -18.44 1.36 4.13
C CYS A 331 -19.20 0.24 4.86
N ILE A 332 -19.79 -0.72 4.14
CA ILE A 332 -20.41 -1.90 4.75
C ILE A 332 -19.36 -2.68 5.56
N LYS A 333 -18.18 -2.93 4.98
CA LYS A 333 -17.05 -3.56 5.68
C LYS A 333 -16.70 -2.84 6.98
N LEU A 334 -16.51 -1.52 6.91
CA LEU A 334 -16.05 -0.73 8.04
C LEU A 334 -17.07 -0.66 9.16
N PHE A 335 -18.31 -0.34 8.80
CA PHE A 335 -19.37 -0.05 9.77
C PHE A 335 -20.03 -1.32 10.32
N SER A 336 -19.90 -2.47 9.65
CA SER A 336 -20.51 -3.73 10.14
C SER A 336 -19.96 -4.21 11.49
N THR A 337 -18.77 -3.74 11.88
CA THR A 337 -18.16 -4.07 13.19
C THR A 337 -18.65 -3.19 14.33
N LEU A 338 -19.41 -2.14 14.03
CA LEU A 338 -19.96 -1.22 15.03
C LEU A 338 -21.34 -1.67 15.52
N ASP A 339 -21.72 -1.23 16.72
CA ASP A 339 -23.07 -1.48 17.26
C ASP A 339 -24.10 -0.66 16.48
N ASN A 340 -25.23 -1.28 16.11
CA ASN A 340 -26.30 -0.65 15.34
C ASN A 340 -27.01 0.51 16.08
N LYS A 341 -26.82 0.63 17.39
CA LYS A 341 -27.40 1.71 18.21
C LYS A 341 -26.67 3.03 18.11
N GLN A 342 -25.48 3.04 17.51
CA GLN A 342 -24.62 4.21 17.43
C GLN A 342 -24.62 4.80 16.00
N ASP A 343 -24.46 6.12 15.89
CA ASP A 343 -24.20 6.75 14.61
C ASP A 343 -22.78 6.34 14.15
N PHE A 344 -22.70 5.60 13.04
CA PHE A 344 -21.44 5.06 12.53
C PHE A 344 -20.42 6.15 12.18
N LEU A 345 -20.87 7.38 11.91
CA LEU A 345 -20.00 8.49 11.52
C LEU A 345 -19.25 9.15 12.69
N ILE A 346 -19.66 8.90 13.92
CA ILE A 346 -19.09 9.55 15.13
C ILE A 346 -18.10 8.63 15.85
N ASN A 347 -18.07 7.35 15.53
CA ASN A 347 -17.30 6.36 16.26
C ASN A 347 -15.86 6.24 15.75
N LYS A 348 -14.96 5.82 16.64
CA LYS A 348 -13.64 5.32 16.24
C LYS A 348 -13.81 3.98 15.54
N PHE A 349 -13.23 3.87 14.35
CA PHE A 349 -13.27 2.64 13.57
C PHE A 349 -12.20 1.66 14.07
N ASN A 350 -12.59 0.40 14.16
CA ASN A 350 -11.67 -0.69 14.43
C ASN A 350 -11.32 -1.43 13.14
N TYR A 351 -10.10 -1.92 13.10
CA TYR A 351 -9.71 -2.86 12.04
C TYR A 351 -10.50 -4.16 12.16
N ASN A 352 -10.84 -4.76 11.03
CA ASN A 352 -11.55 -6.03 10.98
C ASN A 352 -10.97 -6.96 9.92
N ASN A 353 -11.25 -8.26 10.06
CA ASN A 353 -10.72 -9.32 9.20
C ASN A 353 -11.66 -9.67 8.03
N ILE A 354 -12.68 -8.85 7.75
CA ILE A 354 -13.56 -9.06 6.60
C ILE A 354 -12.73 -8.85 5.33
N ILE A 355 -12.62 -9.88 4.52
CA ILE A 355 -11.92 -9.80 3.23
C ILE A 355 -12.82 -9.04 2.25
N HIS A 356 -12.26 -8.03 1.59
CA HIS A 356 -12.91 -7.31 0.50
C HIS A 356 -12.16 -7.56 -0.81
N ILE A 357 -12.86 -8.13 -1.80
CA ILE A 357 -12.39 -8.32 -3.17
C ILE A 357 -13.12 -7.31 -4.04
N ALA A 358 -12.39 -6.44 -4.71
CA ALA A 358 -12.96 -5.43 -5.59
C ALA A 358 -12.72 -5.78 -7.05
N ILE A 359 -13.78 -5.70 -7.86
CA ILE A 359 -13.77 -5.93 -9.30
C ILE A 359 -14.28 -4.66 -9.97
N PRO A 360 -13.38 -3.73 -10.36
CA PRO A 360 -13.79 -2.48 -11.01
C PRO A 360 -14.33 -2.75 -12.41
N THR A 361 -15.43 -2.08 -12.75
CA THR A 361 -16.04 -2.14 -14.09
C THR A 361 -15.81 -0.85 -14.89
N THR A 362 -15.01 0.07 -14.37
CA THR A 362 -14.60 1.33 -15.01
C THR A 362 -13.11 1.55 -14.79
N SER A 363 -12.46 2.27 -15.69
CA SER A 363 -11.04 2.61 -15.63
C SER A 363 -10.85 4.10 -15.25
N GLY A 364 -11.35 4.50 -14.07
CA GLY A 364 -11.34 5.93 -13.69
C GLY A 364 -10.94 6.17 -12.25
N THR A 365 -11.80 5.81 -11.32
CA THR A 365 -11.68 6.23 -9.92
C THR A 365 -10.52 5.58 -9.16
N GLY A 366 -10.04 4.40 -9.60
CA GLY A 366 -9.07 3.61 -8.86
C GLY A 366 -9.52 3.23 -7.44
N SER A 367 -10.86 3.25 -7.17
CA SER A 367 -11.39 3.01 -5.82
C SER A 367 -10.98 1.63 -5.29
N GLU A 368 -10.78 0.64 -6.15
CA GLU A 368 -10.27 -0.68 -5.77
C GLU A 368 -8.89 -0.62 -5.12
N SER A 369 -8.14 0.47 -5.30
CA SER A 369 -6.77 0.67 -4.77
C SER A 369 -6.66 1.80 -3.75
N THR A 370 -7.78 2.25 -3.17
CA THR A 370 -7.79 3.31 -2.16
C THR A 370 -8.40 2.85 -0.83
N SER A 371 -7.90 3.42 0.27
CA SER A 371 -8.48 3.32 1.61
C SER A 371 -9.54 4.39 1.88
N ILE A 372 -10.06 5.00 0.82
CA ILE A 372 -11.04 6.09 0.89
C ILE A 372 -12.37 5.59 0.32
N ALA A 373 -13.47 5.98 0.96
CA ALA A 373 -14.81 5.82 0.44
C ALA A 373 -15.57 7.15 0.51
N VAL A 374 -16.38 7.42 -0.51
CA VAL A 374 -17.19 8.63 -0.58
C VAL A 374 -18.67 8.29 -0.43
N ILE A 375 -19.32 8.96 0.51
CA ILE A 375 -20.75 8.81 0.79
C ILE A 375 -21.43 10.17 0.92
N TYR A 376 -22.75 10.16 0.89
CA TYR A 376 -23.57 11.36 1.11
C TYR A 376 -24.40 11.23 2.39
N TYR A 377 -24.25 12.20 3.29
CA TYR A 377 -25.03 12.32 4.50
C TYR A 377 -25.67 13.71 4.59
N LYS A 378 -26.99 13.78 4.74
CA LYS A 378 -27.75 15.04 4.76
C LYS A 378 -27.38 15.98 3.59
N ASN A 379 -27.28 15.41 2.39
CA ASN A 379 -26.86 16.09 1.15
C ASN A 379 -25.43 16.66 1.16
N LYS A 380 -24.61 16.32 2.14
CA LYS A 380 -23.19 16.68 2.19
C LYS A 380 -22.35 15.47 1.81
N LYS A 381 -21.35 15.69 0.97
CA LYS A 381 -20.36 14.69 0.59
C LYS A 381 -19.37 14.48 1.75
N LEU A 382 -19.23 13.26 2.21
CA LEU A 382 -18.28 12.85 3.23
C LEU A 382 -17.24 11.91 2.63
N SER A 383 -15.99 12.04 3.06
CA SER A 383 -14.93 11.07 2.79
C SER A 383 -14.65 10.29 4.06
N ILE A 384 -14.71 8.99 3.96
CA ILE A 384 -14.30 8.04 5.00
C ILE A 384 -12.92 7.56 4.61
N ASP A 385 -11.94 7.75 5.48
CA ASP A 385 -10.56 7.33 5.26
C ASP A 385 -10.12 6.41 6.39
N HIS A 386 -9.84 5.16 6.06
CA HIS A 386 -9.40 4.18 7.05
C HIS A 386 -8.66 3.01 6.36
N GLY A 387 -7.46 2.66 6.83
CA GLY A 387 -6.63 1.63 6.20
C GLY A 387 -7.34 0.29 5.96
N SER A 388 -8.24 -0.13 6.87
CA SER A 388 -8.94 -1.43 6.75
C SER A 388 -9.93 -1.52 5.59
N ILE A 389 -10.32 -0.39 4.96
CA ILE A 389 -11.25 -0.44 3.82
C ILE A 389 -10.57 -0.53 2.47
N LEU A 390 -9.23 -0.49 2.41
CA LEU A 390 -8.53 -0.89 1.20
C LEU A 390 -8.92 -2.33 0.87
N PRO A 391 -9.42 -2.62 -0.35
CA PRO A 391 -9.67 -4.00 -0.76
C PRO A 391 -8.39 -4.82 -0.74
N GLN A 392 -8.42 -6.02 -0.16
CA GLN A 392 -7.27 -6.91 -0.10
C GLN A 392 -6.91 -7.50 -1.47
N VAL A 393 -7.91 -7.63 -2.34
CA VAL A 393 -7.72 -8.14 -3.70
C VAL A 393 -8.43 -7.21 -4.66
N ALA A 394 -7.75 -6.80 -5.74
CA ALA A 394 -8.37 -6.18 -6.90
C ALA A 394 -8.26 -7.12 -8.10
N ILE A 395 -9.39 -7.51 -8.68
CA ILE A 395 -9.45 -8.34 -9.89
C ILE A 395 -9.76 -7.42 -11.07
N LEU A 396 -8.81 -7.25 -11.95
CA LEU A 396 -8.87 -6.36 -13.09
C LEU A 396 -9.27 -7.15 -14.35
N ASP A 397 -10.59 -7.26 -14.59
CA ASP A 397 -11.13 -7.88 -15.79
C ASP A 397 -11.51 -6.82 -16.83
N TYR A 398 -10.76 -6.76 -17.91
CA TYR A 398 -10.93 -5.75 -18.95
C TYR A 398 -12.25 -5.90 -19.75
N ASN A 399 -12.90 -7.06 -19.72
CA ASN A 399 -14.16 -7.29 -20.43
C ASN A 399 -15.28 -6.32 -19.99
N PHE A 400 -15.23 -5.88 -18.72
CA PHE A 400 -16.19 -4.87 -18.24
C PHE A 400 -16.07 -3.53 -18.97
N LEU A 401 -14.90 -3.19 -19.50
CA LEU A 401 -14.69 -1.90 -20.18
C LEU A 401 -15.26 -1.88 -21.61
N ILE A 402 -15.44 -3.05 -22.23
CA ILE A 402 -15.93 -3.17 -23.61
C ILE A 402 -17.31 -2.53 -23.75
N THR A 403 -18.16 -2.70 -22.74
CA THR A 403 -19.56 -2.26 -22.77
C THR A 403 -19.78 -0.80 -22.35
N LEU A 404 -18.73 -0.10 -21.92
CA LEU A 404 -18.82 1.31 -21.56
C LEU A 404 -19.11 2.17 -22.79
N SER A 405 -19.99 3.17 -22.63
CA SER A 405 -20.21 4.17 -23.68
C SER A 405 -18.93 4.98 -23.94
N ASP A 406 -18.82 5.55 -25.15
CA ASP A 406 -17.70 6.41 -25.53
C ASP A 406 -17.48 7.55 -24.52
N TYR A 407 -18.55 8.22 -24.11
CA TYR A 407 -18.50 9.26 -23.09
C TYR A 407 -17.96 8.75 -21.74
N GLN A 408 -18.40 7.57 -21.29
CA GLN A 408 -17.91 6.99 -20.04
C GLN A 408 -16.42 6.63 -20.13
N LYS A 409 -15.98 6.06 -21.24
CA LYS A 409 -14.55 5.75 -21.47
C LYS A 409 -13.69 7.00 -21.40
N LYS A 410 -14.06 8.04 -22.13
CA LYS A 410 -13.35 9.33 -22.15
C LYS A 410 -13.32 9.99 -20.77
N SER A 411 -14.46 10.03 -20.11
CA SER A 411 -14.56 10.65 -18.80
C SER A 411 -13.77 9.91 -17.72
N THR A 412 -13.85 8.57 -17.67
CA THR A 412 -13.11 7.78 -16.67
C THR A 412 -11.61 7.82 -16.92
N LEU A 413 -11.18 7.80 -18.17
CA LEU A 413 -9.79 8.01 -18.56
C LEU A 413 -9.25 9.35 -18.04
N LEU A 414 -10.02 10.43 -18.20
CA LEU A 414 -9.65 11.76 -17.70
C LEU A 414 -9.60 11.82 -16.18
N ASP A 415 -10.49 11.11 -15.48
CA ASP A 415 -10.44 11.01 -14.02
C ASP A 415 -9.10 10.43 -13.55
N SER A 416 -8.69 9.29 -14.12
CA SER A 416 -7.38 8.66 -13.82
C SER A 416 -6.20 9.57 -14.16
N LEU A 417 -6.24 10.26 -15.31
CA LEU A 417 -5.16 11.18 -15.73
C LEU A 417 -5.04 12.36 -14.77
N CYS A 418 -6.15 13.01 -14.44
CA CYS A 418 -6.17 14.14 -13.52
C CYS A 418 -5.68 13.72 -12.12
N GLN A 419 -6.16 12.58 -11.61
CA GLN A 419 -5.68 12.02 -10.34
C GLN A 419 -4.16 11.84 -10.34
N ALA A 420 -3.59 11.29 -11.40
CA ALA A 420 -2.15 11.06 -11.50
C ALA A 420 -1.36 12.39 -11.56
N ILE A 421 -1.82 13.35 -12.36
CA ILE A 421 -1.19 14.68 -12.45
C ILE A 421 -1.26 15.40 -11.10
N GLU A 422 -2.43 15.43 -10.46
CA GLU A 422 -2.62 16.05 -9.15
C GLU A 422 -1.80 15.37 -8.05
N SER A 423 -1.76 14.04 -8.06
CA SER A 423 -0.91 13.26 -7.15
C SER A 423 0.55 13.68 -7.24
N TYR A 424 1.05 13.96 -8.46
CA TYR A 424 2.44 14.28 -8.69
C TYR A 424 2.87 15.62 -8.05
N TRP A 425 2.04 16.65 -8.15
CA TRP A 425 2.36 17.98 -7.61
C TRP A 425 1.90 18.22 -6.17
N SER A 426 1.07 17.33 -5.60
CA SER A 426 0.46 17.52 -4.29
C SER A 426 1.50 17.68 -3.16
N LYS A 427 1.09 18.27 -2.03
CA LYS A 427 1.92 18.33 -0.82
C LYS A 427 2.24 16.95 -0.25
N GLY A 428 1.28 16.03 -0.32
CA GLY A 428 1.43 14.65 0.16
C GLY A 428 2.18 13.72 -0.80
N ALA A 429 2.71 14.24 -1.92
CA ALA A 429 3.46 13.43 -2.88
C ALA A 429 4.80 12.95 -2.31
N ASN A 430 5.09 11.66 -2.48
CA ASN A 430 6.39 11.05 -2.20
C ASN A 430 6.94 10.32 -3.44
N SER A 431 8.09 9.69 -3.32
CA SER A 431 8.72 8.96 -4.43
C SER A 431 7.85 7.83 -4.97
N GLU A 432 7.13 7.12 -4.10
CA GLU A 432 6.26 6.01 -4.47
C GLU A 432 5.01 6.51 -5.21
N SER A 433 4.30 7.51 -4.67
CA SER A 433 3.12 8.07 -5.33
C SER A 433 3.44 8.67 -6.70
N LYS A 434 4.60 9.33 -6.85
CA LYS A 434 5.08 9.85 -8.12
C LYS A 434 5.35 8.74 -9.13
N GLN A 435 5.93 7.60 -8.71
CA GLN A 435 6.14 6.45 -9.61
C GLN A 435 4.81 5.86 -10.11
N TYR A 436 3.80 5.73 -9.24
CA TYR A 436 2.48 5.31 -9.68
C TYR A 436 1.83 6.32 -10.62
N ALA A 437 1.94 7.61 -10.32
CA ALA A 437 1.44 8.67 -11.19
C ALA A 437 2.07 8.62 -12.59
N ILE A 438 3.40 8.48 -12.69
CA ILE A 438 4.12 8.33 -13.95
C ILE A 438 3.65 7.11 -14.75
N LYS A 439 3.52 5.96 -14.09
CA LYS A 439 3.02 4.74 -14.76
C LYS A 439 1.60 4.94 -15.30
N CYS A 440 0.72 5.56 -14.54
CA CYS A 440 -0.64 5.88 -14.97
C CYS A 440 -0.65 6.78 -16.20
N ILE A 441 0.05 7.92 -16.15
CA ILE A 441 0.10 8.91 -17.23
C ILE A 441 0.62 8.29 -18.52
N ASN A 442 1.75 7.55 -18.46
CA ASN A 442 2.32 6.91 -19.63
C ASN A 442 1.36 5.89 -20.25
N LEU A 443 0.74 5.01 -19.42
CA LEU A 443 -0.21 4.03 -19.93
C LEU A 443 -1.41 4.68 -20.63
N ILE A 444 -1.92 5.80 -20.10
CA ILE A 444 -3.03 6.51 -20.70
C ILE A 444 -2.61 7.13 -22.05
N LEU A 445 -1.54 7.93 -22.04
CA LEU A 445 -1.10 8.64 -23.24
C LEU A 445 -0.69 7.71 -24.37
N ASP A 446 -0.10 6.55 -24.05
CA ASP A 446 0.34 5.56 -25.03
C ASP A 446 -0.81 4.72 -25.60
N ASN A 447 -1.96 4.60 -24.89
CA ASN A 447 -2.98 3.60 -25.24
C ASN A 447 -4.39 4.18 -25.53
N TYR A 448 -4.70 5.46 -25.25
CA TYR A 448 -6.07 5.97 -25.30
C TYR A 448 -6.76 5.81 -26.64
N LYS A 449 -6.07 6.01 -27.77
CA LYS A 449 -6.67 5.88 -29.12
C LYS A 449 -7.13 4.45 -29.43
N LEU A 450 -6.34 3.47 -29.01
CA LEU A 450 -6.66 2.05 -29.18
C LEU A 450 -7.73 1.61 -28.14
N TYR A 451 -7.67 2.16 -26.93
CA TYR A 451 -8.68 1.93 -25.89
C TYR A 451 -10.09 2.34 -26.36
N LEU A 452 -10.23 3.52 -26.96
CA LEU A 452 -11.53 3.98 -27.50
C LEU A 452 -12.05 3.07 -28.61
N LYS A 453 -11.17 2.32 -29.29
CA LYS A 453 -11.52 1.33 -30.31
C LYS A 453 -11.71 -0.10 -29.76
N ASN A 454 -11.72 -0.28 -28.46
CA ASN A 454 -11.80 -1.60 -27.79
C ASN A 454 -10.64 -2.55 -28.08
N ASP A 455 -9.44 -2.06 -28.37
CA ASP A 455 -8.27 -2.91 -28.45
C ASP A 455 -8.00 -3.58 -27.09
N ILE A 456 -7.84 -4.89 -27.09
CA ILE A 456 -7.73 -5.70 -25.86
C ILE A 456 -6.52 -5.30 -25.03
N PHE A 457 -5.37 -5.05 -25.67
CA PHE A 457 -4.15 -4.66 -24.98
C PHE A 457 -4.32 -3.28 -24.32
N ALA A 458 -4.94 -2.35 -25.04
CA ALA A 458 -5.23 -1.02 -24.53
C ALA A 458 -6.27 -1.03 -23.40
N LEU A 459 -7.29 -1.91 -23.46
CA LEU A 459 -8.26 -2.10 -22.37
C LEU A 459 -7.57 -2.57 -21.08
N LYS A 460 -6.67 -3.56 -21.17
CA LYS A 460 -5.86 -4.03 -20.03
C LYS A 460 -5.01 -2.90 -19.44
N ASN A 461 -4.32 -2.16 -20.29
CA ASN A 461 -3.46 -1.06 -19.89
C ASN A 461 -4.25 0.09 -19.23
N MET A 462 -5.45 0.39 -19.73
CA MET A 462 -6.30 1.43 -19.15
C MET A 462 -6.81 1.06 -17.76
N LEU A 463 -7.19 -0.19 -17.55
CA LEU A 463 -7.61 -0.67 -16.24
C LEU A 463 -6.46 -0.64 -15.23
N LEU A 464 -5.26 -1.04 -15.68
CA LEU A 464 -4.04 -0.96 -14.89
C LEU A 464 -3.64 0.51 -14.59
N ALA A 465 -3.82 1.43 -15.55
CA ALA A 465 -3.58 2.86 -15.34
C ALA A 465 -4.48 3.42 -14.24
N SER A 466 -5.78 3.09 -14.26
CA SER A 466 -6.71 3.47 -13.20
C SER A 466 -6.31 2.91 -11.84
N ASN A 467 -5.83 1.67 -11.78
CA ASN A 467 -5.31 1.07 -10.55
C ASN A 467 -4.09 1.84 -10.03
N TYR A 468 -3.15 2.23 -10.90
CA TYR A 468 -2.01 3.05 -10.51
C TYR A 468 -2.41 4.45 -10.07
N SER A 469 -3.41 5.09 -10.71
CA SER A 469 -3.92 6.39 -10.24
C SER A 469 -4.52 6.28 -8.84
N GLY A 470 -5.28 5.21 -8.56
CA GLY A 470 -5.80 4.90 -7.24
C GLY A 470 -4.69 4.74 -6.20
N LYS A 471 -3.63 3.97 -6.50
CA LYS A 471 -2.45 3.82 -5.62
C LYS A 471 -1.75 5.16 -5.38
N ALA A 472 -1.61 5.99 -6.40
CA ALA A 472 -0.99 7.30 -6.28
C ALA A 472 -1.77 8.20 -5.31
N ILE A 473 -3.09 8.35 -5.51
CA ILE A 473 -3.92 9.20 -4.64
C ILE A 473 -4.20 8.58 -3.28
N ASN A 474 -4.05 7.27 -3.12
CA ASN A 474 -4.14 6.64 -1.80
C ASN A 474 -3.03 7.13 -0.87
N ILE A 475 -1.87 7.47 -1.41
CA ILE A 475 -0.74 8.04 -0.69
C ILE A 475 -0.87 9.57 -0.63
N SER A 476 -0.96 10.22 -1.77
CA SER A 476 -0.78 11.66 -1.94
C SER A 476 -2.06 12.48 -1.83
N ARG A 477 -3.23 11.89 -2.02
CA ARG A 477 -4.54 12.53 -2.19
C ARG A 477 -4.60 13.38 -3.49
N THR A 478 -5.82 13.86 -3.81
CA THR A 478 -6.07 14.83 -4.89
C THR A 478 -5.97 16.27 -4.40
N THR A 479 -6.14 17.25 -5.29
CA THR A 479 -5.89 18.68 -5.04
C THR A 479 -7.06 19.58 -5.46
N ALA A 480 -6.81 20.80 -5.89
CA ALA A 480 -7.81 21.78 -6.23
C ALA A 480 -8.75 21.37 -7.38
N PRO A 481 -8.29 20.79 -8.50
CA PRO A 481 -9.19 20.38 -9.59
C PRO A 481 -10.31 19.46 -9.11
N HIS A 482 -9.98 18.43 -8.34
CA HIS A 482 -11.00 17.53 -7.75
C HIS A 482 -11.91 18.27 -6.77
N SER A 483 -11.36 19.16 -5.93
CA SER A 483 -12.18 19.92 -4.97
C SER A 483 -13.19 20.82 -5.65
N MET A 484 -12.86 21.40 -6.79
CA MET A 484 -13.72 22.26 -7.61
C MET A 484 -14.76 21.48 -8.41
N SER A 485 -14.45 20.25 -8.82
CA SER A 485 -15.30 19.46 -9.74
C SER A 485 -16.64 19.02 -9.17
N TYR A 486 -16.75 18.83 -7.85
CA TYR A 486 -17.90 18.13 -7.26
C TYR A 486 -19.24 18.82 -7.49
N LYS A 487 -19.32 20.12 -7.22
CA LYS A 487 -20.54 20.91 -7.43
C LYS A 487 -20.78 21.12 -8.92
N LEU A 488 -19.70 21.33 -9.68
CA LEU A 488 -19.76 21.47 -11.14
C LEU A 488 -20.41 20.24 -11.78
N ALA A 489 -19.94 19.03 -11.44
CA ALA A 489 -20.50 17.78 -11.95
C ALA A 489 -22.00 17.65 -11.66
N SER A 490 -22.41 17.94 -10.42
CA SER A 490 -23.82 17.82 -10.02
C SER A 490 -24.73 18.88 -10.61
N LEU A 491 -24.24 20.12 -10.76
CA LEU A 491 -25.02 21.25 -11.25
C LEU A 491 -25.25 21.16 -12.75
N TYR A 492 -24.23 20.75 -13.50
CA TYR A 492 -24.28 20.65 -14.96
C TYR A 492 -24.56 19.22 -15.47
N ASN A 493 -24.85 18.28 -14.55
CA ASN A 493 -25.17 16.89 -14.88
C ASN A 493 -24.14 16.22 -15.81
N ILE A 494 -22.85 16.50 -15.58
CA ILE A 494 -21.73 15.86 -16.27
C ILE A 494 -21.05 14.85 -15.35
N SER A 495 -20.32 13.91 -15.94
CA SER A 495 -19.58 12.93 -15.17
C SER A 495 -18.42 13.55 -14.39
N HIS A 496 -17.99 12.88 -13.30
CA HIS A 496 -16.96 13.39 -12.40
C HIS A 496 -15.63 13.67 -13.13
N GLY A 497 -15.10 12.70 -13.87
CA GLY A 497 -13.81 12.87 -14.56
C GLY A 497 -13.85 13.98 -15.62
N HIS A 498 -14.99 14.18 -16.28
CA HIS A 498 -15.18 15.33 -17.18
C HIS A 498 -15.09 16.66 -16.42
N ALA A 499 -15.79 16.78 -15.28
CA ALA A 499 -15.75 17.98 -14.45
C ALA A 499 -14.35 18.27 -13.88
N VAL A 500 -13.60 17.22 -13.51
CA VAL A 500 -12.21 17.38 -13.04
C VAL A 500 -11.30 17.89 -14.15
N ALA A 501 -11.41 17.32 -15.36
CA ALA A 501 -10.60 17.74 -16.51
C ALA A 501 -10.81 19.21 -16.86
N LEU A 502 -12.07 19.68 -16.81
CA LEU A 502 -12.39 21.11 -17.02
C LEU A 502 -11.73 22.03 -15.98
N CYS A 503 -11.52 21.55 -14.75
CA CYS A 503 -10.86 22.31 -13.69
C CYS A 503 -9.33 22.23 -13.77
N LEU A 504 -8.74 21.20 -14.41
CA LEU A 504 -7.32 20.90 -14.37
C LEU A 504 -6.47 22.03 -14.98
N ILE A 505 -6.76 22.40 -16.22
CA ILE A 505 -5.95 23.38 -16.98
C ILE A 505 -5.99 24.78 -16.35
N PRO A 506 -7.16 25.33 -15.96
CA PRO A 506 -7.19 26.60 -15.20
C PRO A 506 -6.37 26.55 -13.91
N CYS A 507 -6.47 25.47 -13.14
CA CYS A 507 -5.69 25.31 -11.91
C CYS A 507 -4.18 25.23 -12.19
N TRP A 508 -3.77 24.50 -13.22
CA TRP A 508 -2.34 24.36 -13.55
C TRP A 508 -1.74 25.69 -14.00
N ASN A 509 -2.46 26.48 -14.80
CA ASN A 509 -2.04 27.83 -15.18
C ASN A 509 -1.85 28.75 -13.95
N LEU A 510 -2.76 28.67 -12.98
CA LEU A 510 -2.61 29.44 -11.74
C LEU A 510 -1.40 28.95 -10.91
N LEU A 511 -1.16 27.65 -10.84
CA LEU A 511 0.03 27.09 -10.18
C LEU A 511 1.32 27.54 -10.87
N LEU A 512 1.34 27.59 -12.22
CA LEU A 512 2.48 28.14 -12.97
C LEU A 512 2.73 29.60 -12.63
N ASP A 513 1.67 30.43 -12.55
CA ASP A 513 1.85 31.84 -12.17
C ASP A 513 2.41 31.99 -10.75
N LYS A 514 1.95 31.17 -9.81
CA LYS A 514 2.43 31.16 -8.41
C LYS A 514 3.84 30.60 -8.27
N SER A 515 4.25 29.66 -9.11
CA SER A 515 5.58 29.03 -9.06
C SER A 515 6.73 30.03 -9.35
N LYS A 516 6.43 31.17 -9.98
CA LYS A 516 7.41 32.25 -10.19
C LYS A 516 7.97 32.82 -8.88
N ALA A 517 7.25 32.67 -7.77
CA ALA A 517 7.65 33.12 -6.43
C ALA A 517 7.91 31.95 -5.46
N ASP A 518 7.82 30.70 -5.93
CA ASP A 518 7.95 29.48 -5.12
C ASP A 518 8.82 28.45 -5.88
N ASN A 519 10.09 28.38 -5.50
CA ASN A 519 11.05 27.49 -6.15
C ASN A 519 10.70 26.01 -5.99
N GLU A 520 10.17 25.59 -4.83
CA GLU A 520 9.78 24.19 -4.62
C GLU A 520 8.64 23.77 -5.55
N LEU A 521 7.64 24.64 -5.71
CA LEU A 521 6.55 24.42 -6.65
C LEU A 521 7.07 24.40 -8.09
N ASN A 522 7.96 25.35 -8.46
CA ASN A 522 8.56 25.38 -9.79
C ASN A 522 9.29 24.07 -10.11
N ASP A 523 10.12 23.58 -9.19
CA ASP A 523 10.86 22.32 -9.36
C ASP A 523 9.92 21.12 -9.54
N LYS A 524 8.81 21.07 -8.80
CA LYS A 524 7.78 20.04 -8.98
C LYS A 524 7.14 20.09 -10.36
N LEU A 525 6.77 21.26 -10.85
CA LEU A 525 6.14 21.45 -12.16
C LEU A 525 7.13 21.18 -13.30
N GLU A 526 8.39 21.60 -13.18
CA GLU A 526 9.45 21.25 -14.14
C GLU A 526 9.72 19.74 -14.20
N SER A 527 9.76 19.09 -13.01
CA SER A 527 9.91 17.64 -12.95
C SER A 527 8.77 16.91 -13.65
N LEU A 528 7.53 17.38 -13.49
CA LEU A 528 6.36 16.88 -14.21
C LEU A 528 6.51 17.09 -15.73
N SER A 529 7.00 18.27 -16.16
CA SER A 529 7.22 18.57 -17.58
C SER A 529 8.26 17.64 -18.21
N LYS A 530 9.36 17.39 -17.52
CA LYS A 530 10.39 16.42 -17.97
C LYS A 530 9.81 15.01 -18.12
N MET A 531 8.94 14.60 -17.20
CA MET A 531 8.25 13.32 -17.25
C MET A 531 7.31 13.24 -18.47
N LEU A 532 6.58 14.33 -18.77
CA LEU A 532 5.74 14.46 -19.98
C LEU A 532 6.56 14.64 -21.26
N LYS A 533 7.89 14.66 -21.19
CA LYS A 533 8.83 14.87 -22.31
C LYS A 533 8.61 16.22 -23.01
N GLN A 534 8.23 17.24 -22.23
CA GLN A 534 8.05 18.61 -22.70
C GLN A 534 9.21 19.49 -22.22
N ASN A 535 9.56 20.54 -23.02
CA ASN A 535 10.70 21.40 -22.72
C ASN A 535 10.38 22.48 -21.66
N SER A 536 9.10 22.72 -21.40
CA SER A 536 8.67 23.73 -20.42
C SER A 536 7.34 23.36 -19.77
N ILE A 537 7.03 24.01 -18.65
CA ILE A 537 5.74 23.85 -17.97
C ILE A 537 4.59 24.30 -18.88
N ILE A 538 4.77 25.38 -19.64
CA ILE A 538 3.75 25.87 -20.59
C ILE A 538 3.49 24.84 -21.68
N GLU A 539 4.53 24.24 -22.27
CA GLU A 539 4.36 23.19 -23.26
C GLU A 539 3.62 21.98 -22.67
N SER A 540 3.88 21.63 -21.41
CA SER A 540 3.18 20.55 -20.72
C SER A 540 1.68 20.84 -20.53
N ILE A 541 1.34 22.08 -20.16
CA ILE A 541 -0.05 22.52 -20.00
C ILE A 541 -0.74 22.43 -21.36
N ASN A 542 -0.15 22.97 -22.42
CA ASN A 542 -0.72 22.94 -23.77
C ASN A 542 -0.88 21.49 -24.26
N TYR A 543 0.11 20.64 -24.02
CA TYR A 543 0.06 19.23 -24.43
C TYR A 543 -1.11 18.47 -23.77
N ILE A 544 -1.37 18.70 -22.50
CA ILE A 544 -2.50 18.06 -21.80
C ILE A 544 -3.81 18.73 -22.19
N ASP A 545 -3.85 20.04 -22.43
CA ASP A 545 -5.05 20.73 -22.92
C ASP A 545 -5.45 20.23 -24.33
N ASP A 546 -4.50 20.10 -25.23
CA ASP A 546 -4.71 19.52 -26.58
C ASP A 546 -5.22 18.08 -26.48
N PHE A 547 -4.65 17.28 -25.58
CA PHE A 547 -5.11 15.92 -25.31
C PHE A 547 -6.57 15.88 -24.82
N ILE A 548 -6.96 16.76 -23.87
CA ILE A 548 -8.34 16.85 -23.38
C ILE A 548 -9.28 17.27 -24.51
N ASN A 549 -8.88 18.24 -25.33
CA ASN A 549 -9.66 18.72 -26.46
C ASN A 549 -9.82 17.66 -27.57
N GLU A 550 -8.80 16.84 -27.83
CA GLU A 550 -8.88 15.72 -28.81
C GLU A 550 -9.94 14.68 -28.42
N LEU A 551 -10.25 14.52 -27.13
CA LEU A 551 -11.29 13.61 -26.68
C LEU A 551 -12.72 14.08 -27.03
N ASP A 552 -12.90 15.32 -27.45
CA ASP A 552 -14.16 15.89 -27.92
C ASP A 552 -15.34 15.61 -26.99
N LEU A 553 -15.21 16.03 -25.74
CA LEU A 553 -16.29 15.96 -24.74
C LEU A 553 -17.25 17.13 -24.90
N PRO A 554 -18.54 16.99 -24.48
CA PRO A 554 -19.50 18.05 -24.54
C PRO A 554 -19.05 19.32 -23.81
N LYS A 555 -19.05 20.46 -24.48
CA LYS A 555 -18.72 21.75 -23.86
C LYS A 555 -19.81 22.18 -22.90
N ILE A 556 -19.41 22.84 -21.79
CA ILE A 556 -20.36 23.43 -20.85
C ILE A 556 -20.15 24.95 -20.80
N ASN A 557 -21.25 25.68 -20.63
CA ASN A 557 -21.18 27.12 -20.35
C ASN A 557 -21.63 27.35 -18.91
N ILE A 558 -20.69 27.85 -18.07
CA ILE A 558 -21.04 28.19 -16.70
C ILE A 558 -21.81 29.50 -16.67
N ASN A 559 -22.99 29.48 -16.07
CA ASN A 559 -23.82 30.68 -15.89
C ASN A 559 -23.16 31.56 -14.80
N GLU A 560 -23.21 32.88 -15.01
CA GLU A 560 -22.65 33.82 -14.01
C GLU A 560 -23.35 33.71 -12.66
N ASP A 561 -24.64 33.41 -12.62
CA ASP A 561 -25.44 33.24 -11.40
C ASP A 561 -24.99 32.00 -10.59
N ASP A 562 -24.40 31.00 -11.23
CA ASP A 562 -23.91 29.78 -10.58
C ASP A 562 -22.53 29.93 -9.95
N LEU A 563 -21.76 30.94 -10.34
CA LEU A 563 -20.36 31.13 -9.92
C LEU A 563 -20.21 31.22 -8.39
N SER A 564 -21.10 31.96 -7.73
CA SER A 564 -21.06 32.08 -6.26
C SER A 564 -21.31 30.73 -5.58
N ALA A 565 -22.28 29.98 -6.04
CA ALA A 565 -22.61 28.64 -5.53
C ALA A 565 -21.48 27.63 -5.76
N LEU A 566 -20.80 27.73 -6.90
CA LEU A 566 -19.62 26.90 -7.21
C LEU A 566 -18.47 27.22 -6.25
N VAL A 567 -18.12 28.50 -6.09
CA VAL A 567 -17.02 28.95 -5.19
C VAL A 567 -17.29 28.57 -3.74
N ASP A 568 -18.51 28.80 -3.24
CA ASP A 568 -18.87 28.52 -1.86
C ASP A 568 -18.95 26.99 -1.56
N SER A 569 -19.07 26.17 -2.58
CA SER A 569 -19.09 24.72 -2.45
C SER A 569 -17.71 24.09 -2.27
N VAL A 570 -16.64 24.83 -2.59
CA VAL A 570 -15.25 24.31 -2.51
C VAL A 570 -14.85 24.14 -1.06
N ASN A 571 -14.51 22.93 -0.67
CA ASN A 571 -14.02 22.64 0.68
C ASN A 571 -12.52 22.97 0.78
N ILE A 572 -12.19 23.99 1.57
CA ILE A 572 -10.82 24.48 1.77
C ILE A 572 -9.95 23.41 2.46
N GLU A 573 -10.50 22.62 3.37
CA GLU A 573 -9.74 21.54 4.02
C GLU A 573 -9.29 20.48 3.00
N ARG A 574 -10.14 20.13 2.04
CA ARG A 574 -9.77 19.21 0.95
C ARG A 574 -8.74 19.83 0.00
N MET A 575 -8.73 21.15 -0.10
CA MET A 575 -7.75 21.88 -0.89
C MET A 575 -6.41 22.08 -0.15
N SER A 576 -6.32 21.73 1.15
CA SER A 576 -5.10 21.86 1.95
C SER A 576 -3.89 21.08 1.38
N ASN A 577 -4.16 20.02 0.62
CA ASN A 577 -3.17 19.22 -0.07
C ASN A 577 -2.68 19.83 -1.40
N ASN A 578 -3.37 20.85 -1.91
CA ASN A 578 -2.89 21.60 -3.08
C ASN A 578 -1.57 22.33 -2.72
N PRO A 579 -0.60 22.43 -3.64
CA PRO A 579 0.65 23.12 -3.36
C PRO A 579 0.44 24.52 -2.78
N ILE A 580 -0.50 25.26 -3.34
CA ILE A 580 -0.92 26.59 -2.86
C ILE A 580 -2.44 26.59 -2.67
N ILE A 581 -2.91 27.15 -1.55
CA ILE A 581 -4.34 27.31 -1.30
C ILE A 581 -4.86 28.49 -2.11
N PHE A 582 -5.92 28.26 -2.90
CA PHE A 582 -6.57 29.30 -3.67
C PHE A 582 -7.62 30.05 -2.84
N ASP A 583 -7.65 31.36 -2.92
CA ASP A 583 -8.68 32.17 -2.28
C ASP A 583 -10.00 32.19 -3.11
N LYS A 584 -11.08 32.74 -2.53
CA LYS A 584 -12.38 32.81 -3.21
C LYS A 584 -12.35 33.63 -4.50
N ARG A 585 -11.49 34.64 -4.61
CA ARG A 585 -11.38 35.47 -5.82
C ARG A 585 -10.67 34.69 -6.94
N GLU A 586 -9.66 33.92 -6.57
CA GLU A 586 -8.95 33.03 -7.48
C GLU A 586 -9.87 31.94 -7.98
N LEU A 587 -10.62 31.26 -7.08
CA LEU A 587 -11.62 30.25 -7.46
C LEU A 587 -12.69 30.82 -8.41
N TYR A 588 -13.16 32.02 -8.15
CA TYR A 588 -14.12 32.68 -9.03
C TYR A 588 -13.56 32.90 -10.44
N LYS A 589 -12.30 33.34 -10.56
CA LYS A 589 -11.60 33.50 -11.85
C LYS A 589 -11.42 32.17 -12.56
N LEU A 590 -11.03 31.11 -11.81
CA LEU A 590 -10.84 29.77 -12.38
C LEU A 590 -12.13 29.25 -12.99
N TYR A 591 -13.27 29.34 -12.29
CA TYR A 591 -14.56 28.91 -12.84
C TYR A 591 -14.99 29.71 -14.09
N LYS A 592 -14.67 31.00 -14.17
CA LYS A 592 -14.93 31.81 -15.39
C LYS A 592 -14.13 31.36 -16.62
N LEU A 593 -13.02 30.67 -16.43
CA LEU A 593 -12.18 30.15 -17.52
C LEU A 593 -12.69 28.80 -18.07
N ILE A 594 -13.58 28.12 -17.35
CA ILE A 594 -14.14 26.84 -17.77
C ILE A 594 -15.21 27.09 -18.86
N LYS A 595 -15.02 26.43 -20.01
CA LYS A 595 -15.89 26.58 -21.16
C LYS A 595 -16.37 25.23 -21.70
#